data_3fa7f89ddc5c7c22828b7e3ce4c8af3f
#
_entry.id   3fa7f89ddc5c7c22828b7e3ce4c8af3f
#
_cell.length_a   1.000
_cell.length_b   1.000
_cell.length_c   1.000
_cell.angle_alpha   90.00
_cell.angle_beta   90.00
_cell.angle_gamma   90.00
#
_symmetry.space_group_name_H-M   'P 1'
#
loop_
_entity.id
_entity.type
_entity.pdbx_description
1 polymer ?
#
loop_
_entity_poly.entity_id
_entity_poly.type
_entity_poly.pdbx_seq_one_letter_code
_entity_poly.pdbx_strand_id
1 'polypeptide(L)'
;GAALVLSGLGAGSYGVSVRHGDAHWEGAFDIAAERRQVTRYGFLTDFAPDDADEEDLRWMCALHLNAVQFYDWMYRHDKLLPDSELYSDPMGRPTSLAVIEGKIAACKKLGMRPFAYGAVYAATAATCEAHPDWAMYSMDGKPLIFARWLYFMNIAADSPWSGHIVEQYREAVRFGFEGIHMDTYGLPKHVWDAQGRPVELAEEFPGLITRAAQAVREECPEGGVIFNCVNNWPVTDAASAPQDAVYIEVWPPNDRYYDLYTLIREARLCSGKQVVLAAYLKPFETGGEAAENAFRLAWAVISASGGTQLVLGEDRCALRDSYYVDHARLRDGFCPTVQKYCDFLVRYADLLYDDKGTDISRTASGGINEDICFSAEGCEFSTDGAGGTVWSIIRESRRLISIQLINLRGNDARWNEPKSRPVPAEGIELRLRLDRPVKGIWWASPDADSLRPVELRHSWTNSEHGRIYSSLLPPLDCWAAVWVRLED
;
A
#
# COMPACT_ATOMS: atom_id res chain seq x y z
N GLY A 1 -5.22 -28.01 17.98
CA GLY A 1 -6.00 -27.37 16.93
C GLY A 1 -6.26 -28.34 15.78
N ALA A 2 -7.36 -28.17 15.05
CA ALA A 2 -7.62 -28.91 13.83
C ALA A 2 -7.02 -28.13 12.65
N ALA A 3 -6.33 -28.83 11.74
CA ALA A 3 -5.85 -28.26 10.49
C ALA A 3 -6.84 -28.58 9.37
N LEU A 4 -7.22 -27.57 8.60
CA LEU A 4 -7.99 -27.73 7.37
C LEU A 4 -7.02 -27.71 6.18
N VAL A 5 -6.98 -28.83 5.44
CA VAL A 5 -6.19 -28.91 4.20
C VAL A 5 -7.12 -28.71 3.03
N LEU A 6 -6.85 -27.68 2.22
CA LEU A 6 -7.55 -27.38 0.97
C LEU A 6 -6.66 -27.82 -0.21
N SER A 7 -7.23 -28.52 -1.18
CA SER A 7 -6.53 -28.99 -2.36
C SER A 7 -7.35 -28.76 -3.63
N GLY A 8 -6.68 -28.70 -4.79
CA GLY A 8 -7.33 -28.54 -6.09
C GLY A 8 -7.85 -27.13 -6.39
N LEU A 9 -7.43 -26.12 -5.62
CA LEU A 9 -7.76 -24.72 -5.88
C LEU A 9 -6.76 -24.13 -6.88
N GLY A 10 -7.24 -23.33 -7.83
CA GLY A 10 -6.42 -22.55 -8.76
C GLY A 10 -5.97 -21.22 -8.15
N ALA A 11 -5.22 -20.41 -8.93
CA ALA A 11 -4.94 -19.03 -8.54
C ALA A 11 -6.25 -18.23 -8.44
N GLY A 12 -6.37 -17.38 -7.41
CA GLY A 12 -7.56 -16.58 -7.14
C GLY A 12 -7.72 -16.23 -5.68
N SER A 13 -8.78 -15.50 -5.38
CA SER A 13 -9.16 -15.03 -4.05
C SER A 13 -10.29 -15.87 -3.47
N TYR A 14 -10.15 -16.27 -2.21
CA TYR A 14 -11.07 -17.21 -1.57
C TYR A 14 -11.54 -16.69 -0.21
N GLY A 15 -12.84 -16.80 0.03
CA GLY A 15 -13.40 -16.65 1.36
C GLY A 15 -13.59 -18.01 2.05
N VAL A 16 -13.28 -18.06 3.33
CA VAL A 16 -13.47 -19.26 4.16
C VAL A 16 -14.53 -18.98 5.21
N SER A 17 -15.43 -19.92 5.43
CA SER A 17 -16.37 -19.91 6.55
C SER A 17 -16.30 -21.26 7.26
N VAL A 18 -16.05 -21.25 8.55
CA VAL A 18 -16.00 -22.45 9.39
C VAL A 18 -17.11 -22.38 10.44
N ARG A 19 -17.89 -23.45 10.57
CA ARG A 19 -18.93 -23.59 11.59
C ARG A 19 -18.67 -24.83 12.44
N HIS A 20 -18.77 -24.65 13.75
CA HIS A 20 -18.69 -25.74 14.69
C HIS A 20 -19.68 -25.50 15.84
N GLY A 21 -20.80 -26.23 15.86
CA GLY A 21 -21.91 -25.91 16.73
C GLY A 21 -22.47 -24.54 16.44
N ASP A 22 -22.59 -23.71 17.48
CA ASP A 22 -23.01 -22.30 17.36
C ASP A 22 -21.86 -21.34 17.04
N ALA A 23 -20.62 -21.83 17.10
CA ALA A 23 -19.45 -20.99 16.74
C ALA A 23 -19.31 -20.86 15.22
N HIS A 24 -19.10 -19.65 14.77
CA HIS A 24 -18.89 -19.31 13.36
C HIS A 24 -17.64 -18.43 13.25
N TRP A 25 -16.78 -18.76 12.29
CA TRP A 25 -15.60 -17.97 11.94
C TRP A 25 -15.58 -17.75 10.44
N GLU A 26 -15.20 -16.56 10.02
CA GLU A 26 -14.96 -16.19 8.63
C GLU A 26 -13.56 -15.62 8.46
N GLY A 27 -12.97 -15.84 7.31
CA GLY A 27 -11.70 -15.32 6.92
C GLY A 27 -11.51 -15.42 5.41
N ALA A 28 -10.30 -15.18 4.96
CA ALA A 28 -9.94 -15.24 3.55
C ALA A 28 -8.54 -15.82 3.36
N PHE A 29 -8.22 -16.18 2.13
CA PHE A 29 -6.86 -16.42 1.65
C PHE A 29 -6.83 -16.24 0.13
N ASP A 30 -5.66 -16.01 -0.42
CA ASP A 30 -5.42 -15.97 -1.85
C ASP A 30 -4.38 -17.02 -2.26
N ILE A 31 -4.47 -17.44 -3.51
CA ILE A 31 -3.47 -18.24 -4.20
C ILE A 31 -2.96 -17.36 -5.34
N ALA A 32 -1.81 -16.74 -5.15
CA ALA A 32 -1.22 -15.89 -6.16
C ALA A 32 -0.55 -16.75 -7.26
N ALA A 33 -0.76 -16.40 -8.52
CA ALA A 33 -0.04 -17.01 -9.64
C ALA A 33 1.46 -16.64 -9.59
N GLU A 34 1.76 -15.44 -9.11
CA GLU A 34 3.11 -14.92 -8.90
C GLU A 34 3.20 -14.27 -7.52
N ARG A 35 4.32 -14.48 -6.80
CA ARG A 35 4.55 -13.92 -5.45
C ARG A 35 4.44 -12.39 -5.38
N ARG A 36 4.58 -11.70 -6.51
CA ARG A 36 4.59 -10.23 -6.63
C ARG A 36 3.26 -9.64 -7.09
N GLN A 37 2.24 -10.47 -7.30
CA GLN A 37 0.97 -10.03 -7.92
C GLN A 37 0.29 -8.92 -7.13
N VAL A 38 0.26 -9.03 -5.80
CA VAL A 38 -0.27 -7.98 -4.89
C VAL A 38 0.66 -7.87 -3.69
N THR A 39 1.27 -6.70 -3.48
CA THR A 39 2.11 -6.41 -2.32
C THR A 39 1.26 -5.82 -1.21
N ARG A 40 1.13 -6.54 -0.10
CA ARG A 40 0.54 -6.08 1.16
C ARG A 40 1.70 -5.91 2.14
N TYR A 41 2.09 -4.65 2.37
CA TYR A 41 3.36 -4.29 2.97
C TYR A 41 3.18 -3.91 4.44
N GLY A 42 3.98 -4.54 5.31
CA GLY A 42 4.10 -4.23 6.73
C GLY A 42 5.51 -3.78 7.09
N PHE A 43 5.74 -3.47 8.38
CA PHE A 43 7.03 -3.00 8.87
C PHE A 43 7.42 -3.64 10.19
N LEU A 44 8.75 -3.76 10.41
CA LEU A 44 9.42 -4.02 11.68
C LEU A 44 10.43 -2.92 11.93
N THR A 45 10.61 -2.52 13.19
CA THR A 45 11.59 -1.53 13.62
C THR A 45 12.40 -1.97 14.83
N ASP A 46 11.94 -2.96 15.61
CA ASP A 46 12.65 -3.46 16.78
C ASP A 46 13.46 -4.71 16.43
N PHE A 47 14.76 -4.62 16.66
CA PHE A 47 15.75 -5.67 16.49
C PHE A 47 16.68 -5.75 17.70
N ALA A 48 16.21 -5.32 18.86
CA ALA A 48 16.93 -5.39 20.10
C ALA A 48 17.24 -6.84 20.50
N PRO A 49 18.33 -7.14 21.23
CA PRO A 49 18.70 -8.50 21.60
C PRO A 49 17.66 -9.28 22.39
N ASP A 50 16.74 -8.59 23.05
CA ASP A 50 15.62 -9.17 23.82
C ASP A 50 14.31 -9.29 23.03
N ASP A 51 14.25 -8.81 21.79
CA ASP A 51 13.08 -8.92 20.90
C ASP A 51 13.23 -10.05 19.86
N ALA A 52 13.48 -11.26 20.31
CA ALA A 52 13.74 -12.42 19.46
C ALA A 52 12.51 -13.28 19.13
N ASP A 53 11.31 -12.88 19.53
CA ASP A 53 10.10 -13.66 19.26
C ASP A 53 9.53 -13.47 17.85
N GLU A 54 8.50 -14.28 17.51
CA GLU A 54 7.83 -14.25 16.21
C GLU A 54 6.39 -13.66 16.31
N GLU A 55 6.00 -13.03 17.43
CA GLU A 55 4.58 -12.65 17.65
C GLU A 55 4.12 -11.59 16.64
N ASP A 56 4.95 -10.60 16.36
CA ASP A 56 4.66 -9.56 15.38
C ASP A 56 4.48 -10.12 13.98
N LEU A 57 5.36 -11.03 13.58
CA LEU A 57 5.28 -11.67 12.27
C LEU A 57 4.04 -12.56 12.14
N ARG A 58 3.63 -13.24 13.23
CA ARG A 58 2.39 -14.02 13.26
C ARG A 58 1.17 -13.12 13.16
N TRP A 59 1.18 -11.97 13.82
CA TRP A 59 0.14 -10.95 13.70
C TRP A 59 0.06 -10.43 12.25
N MET A 60 1.18 -10.01 11.67
CA MET A 60 1.23 -9.53 10.28
C MET A 60 0.77 -10.60 9.27
N CYS A 61 1.18 -11.86 9.47
CA CYS A 61 0.71 -12.97 8.65
C CYS A 61 -0.81 -13.17 8.76
N ALA A 62 -1.38 -13.06 9.97
CA ALA A 62 -2.83 -13.12 10.16
C ALA A 62 -3.56 -11.98 9.44
N LEU A 63 -2.95 -10.81 9.30
CA LEU A 63 -3.45 -9.68 8.50
C LEU A 63 -3.19 -9.83 6.99
N HIS A 64 -2.70 -10.96 6.53
CA HIS A 64 -2.36 -11.24 5.13
C HIS A 64 -1.26 -10.33 4.57
N LEU A 65 -0.42 -9.71 5.39
CA LEU A 65 0.76 -9.02 4.91
C LEU A 65 1.72 -10.05 4.33
N ASN A 66 2.27 -9.76 3.15
CA ASN A 66 3.11 -10.71 2.41
C ASN A 66 4.50 -10.14 2.07
N ALA A 67 4.77 -8.92 2.49
CA ALA A 67 6.07 -8.28 2.43
C ALA A 67 6.26 -7.46 3.71
N VAL A 68 7.48 -7.43 4.25
CA VAL A 68 7.81 -6.75 5.50
C VAL A 68 9.07 -5.92 5.31
N GLN A 69 8.97 -4.62 5.54
CA GLN A 69 10.11 -3.72 5.58
C GLN A 69 10.80 -3.81 6.94
N PHE A 70 12.07 -4.12 6.94
CA PHE A 70 12.94 -4.02 8.10
C PHE A 70 13.51 -2.60 8.13
N TYR A 71 12.85 -1.72 8.86
CA TYR A 71 13.17 -0.30 8.91
C TYR A 71 14.32 -0.05 9.89
N ASP A 72 15.34 0.73 9.45
CA ASP A 72 16.53 1.07 10.26
C ASP A 72 17.27 -0.14 10.88
N TRP A 73 17.23 -1.29 10.23
CA TRP A 73 17.91 -2.52 10.65
C TRP A 73 19.43 -2.46 10.54
N MET A 74 19.93 -1.56 9.66
CA MET A 74 21.33 -1.53 9.22
C MET A 74 22.25 -0.84 10.22
N TYR A 75 23.57 -1.13 10.10
CA TYR A 75 24.58 -0.46 10.90
C TYR A 75 24.72 1.02 10.53
N ARG A 76 24.88 1.31 9.22
CA ARG A 76 24.94 2.67 8.65
C ARG A 76 24.35 2.64 7.25
N HIS A 77 23.99 3.79 6.73
CA HIS A 77 23.42 3.89 5.37
C HIS A 77 24.42 3.56 4.26
N ASP A 78 25.72 3.81 4.50
CA ASP A 78 26.84 3.55 3.60
C ASP A 78 27.56 2.22 3.86
N LYS A 79 27.22 1.52 4.94
CA LYS A 79 27.68 0.17 5.28
C LYS A 79 26.56 -0.56 5.99
N LEU A 80 25.73 -1.31 5.23
CA LEU A 80 24.51 -1.88 5.80
C LEU A 80 24.80 -2.94 6.87
N LEU A 81 25.72 -3.89 6.58
CA LEU A 81 26.09 -4.92 7.53
C LEU A 81 27.23 -4.44 8.47
N PRO A 82 27.10 -4.64 9.79
CA PRO A 82 28.16 -4.37 10.76
C PRO A 82 29.24 -5.45 10.73
N ASP A 83 30.39 -5.13 11.39
CA ASP A 83 31.46 -6.12 11.63
C ASP A 83 31.24 -6.93 12.93
N SER A 84 30.20 -6.62 13.71
CA SER A 84 29.92 -7.23 15.01
C SER A 84 28.45 -7.65 15.11
N GLU A 85 28.22 -8.72 15.91
CA GLU A 85 26.88 -9.25 16.19
C GLU A 85 25.96 -8.20 16.83
N LEU A 86 26.47 -7.49 17.82
CA LEU A 86 25.76 -6.40 18.51
C LEU A 86 26.31 -5.07 18.04
N TYR A 87 25.40 -4.16 17.69
CA TYR A 87 25.75 -2.81 17.24
C TYR A 87 24.65 -1.80 17.61
N SER A 88 24.89 -0.54 17.28
CA SER A 88 23.83 0.48 17.31
C SER A 88 23.47 0.86 15.89
N ASP A 89 22.17 0.93 15.59
CA ASP A 89 21.65 1.45 14.34
C ASP A 89 22.03 2.93 14.09
N PRO A 90 21.66 3.54 12.98
CA PRO A 90 21.96 4.95 12.72
C PRO A 90 21.39 5.94 13.74
N MET A 91 20.32 5.57 14.45
CA MET A 91 19.67 6.39 15.50
C MET A 91 20.16 6.05 16.91
N GLY A 92 21.11 5.12 17.06
CA GLY A 92 21.72 4.74 18.35
C GLY A 92 20.97 3.66 19.12
N ARG A 93 19.98 2.98 18.51
CA ARG A 93 19.25 1.90 19.16
C ARG A 93 20.08 0.61 19.17
N PRO A 94 20.04 -0.19 20.25
CA PRO A 94 20.75 -1.47 20.31
C PRO A 94 20.12 -2.46 19.34
N THR A 95 20.94 -3.12 18.53
CA THR A 95 20.50 -4.03 17.45
C THR A 95 21.36 -5.31 17.47
N SER A 96 20.74 -6.46 17.17
CA SER A 96 21.39 -7.78 17.07
C SER A 96 21.19 -8.38 15.68
N LEU A 97 22.28 -8.79 15.03
CA LEU A 97 22.21 -9.51 13.76
C LEU A 97 21.48 -10.85 13.89
N ALA A 98 21.66 -11.56 15.02
CA ALA A 98 20.97 -12.84 15.24
C ALA A 98 19.44 -12.66 15.34
N VAL A 99 18.95 -11.56 15.94
CA VAL A 99 17.53 -11.24 15.96
C VAL A 99 17.02 -10.95 14.55
N ILE A 100 17.74 -10.16 13.78
CA ILE A 100 17.39 -9.86 12.38
C ILE A 100 17.33 -11.15 11.55
N GLU A 101 18.36 -12.00 11.64
CA GLU A 101 18.41 -13.29 10.94
C GLU A 101 17.24 -14.20 11.32
N GLY A 102 16.91 -14.26 12.63
CA GLY A 102 15.74 -14.99 13.14
C GLY A 102 14.42 -14.46 12.57
N LYS A 103 14.22 -13.14 12.57
CA LYS A 103 13.02 -12.50 12.00
C LYS A 103 12.95 -12.69 10.47
N ILE A 104 14.04 -12.65 9.74
CA ILE A 104 14.12 -12.99 8.30
C ILE A 104 13.65 -14.44 8.07
N ALA A 105 14.18 -15.38 8.84
CA ALA A 105 13.80 -16.79 8.72
C ALA A 105 12.34 -17.03 9.04
N ALA A 106 11.80 -16.36 10.06
CA ALA A 106 10.39 -16.40 10.44
C ALA A 106 9.47 -15.79 9.36
N CYS A 107 9.84 -14.65 8.75
CA CYS A 107 9.13 -14.09 7.59
C CYS A 107 8.99 -15.13 6.47
N LYS A 108 10.10 -15.74 6.05
CA LYS A 108 10.11 -16.75 4.98
C LYS A 108 9.25 -17.97 5.32
N LYS A 109 9.35 -18.47 6.56
CA LYS A 109 8.54 -19.58 7.06
C LYS A 109 7.03 -19.30 7.03
N LEU A 110 6.65 -18.04 7.25
CA LEU A 110 5.27 -17.56 7.20
C LEU A 110 4.81 -17.13 5.80
N GLY A 111 5.67 -17.27 4.78
CA GLY A 111 5.36 -16.92 3.39
C GLY A 111 5.47 -15.42 3.07
N MET A 112 6.02 -14.62 3.99
CA MET A 112 6.26 -13.19 3.80
C MET A 112 7.68 -12.95 3.26
N ARG A 113 7.85 -11.87 2.50
CA ARG A 113 9.12 -11.47 1.89
C ARG A 113 9.79 -10.38 2.75
N PRO A 114 10.97 -10.62 3.34
CA PRO A 114 11.71 -9.61 4.09
C PRO A 114 12.44 -8.64 3.14
N PHE A 115 12.16 -7.33 3.28
CA PHE A 115 12.81 -6.25 2.54
C PHE A 115 13.73 -5.46 3.46
N ALA A 116 15.00 -5.36 3.10
CA ALA A 116 15.94 -4.49 3.79
C ALA A 116 15.70 -3.03 3.41
N TYR A 117 15.53 -2.15 4.38
CA TYR A 117 15.58 -0.71 4.15
C TYR A 117 17.01 -0.29 3.76
N GLY A 118 17.12 0.59 2.78
CA GLY A 118 18.39 1.18 2.36
C GLY A 118 18.19 2.49 1.63
N ALA A 119 18.69 3.60 2.22
CA ALA A 119 18.64 4.90 1.55
C ALA A 119 19.59 4.93 0.37
N VAL A 120 19.11 5.43 -0.80
CA VAL A 120 19.87 5.33 -2.06
C VAL A 120 21.09 6.24 -2.13
N TYR A 121 21.09 7.32 -1.36
CA TYR A 121 22.13 8.37 -1.45
C TYR A 121 22.61 8.89 -0.08
N ALA A 122 22.38 8.19 0.99
CA ALA A 122 22.78 8.64 2.32
C ALA A 122 24.10 8.00 2.78
N ALA A 123 25.02 8.82 3.25
CA ALA A 123 26.29 8.39 3.79
C ALA A 123 26.67 9.14 5.08
N THR A 124 27.61 8.57 5.83
CA THR A 124 28.20 9.22 7.01
C THR A 124 29.17 10.33 6.60
N ALA A 125 29.50 11.22 7.54
CA ALA A 125 30.53 12.24 7.35
C ALA A 125 31.88 11.62 6.98
N ALA A 126 32.24 10.51 7.62
CA ALA A 126 33.51 9.81 7.38
C ALA A 126 33.62 9.32 5.92
N THR A 127 32.54 8.77 5.36
CA THR A 127 32.53 8.35 3.94
C THR A 127 32.61 9.54 3.00
N CYS A 128 31.90 10.64 3.28
CA CYS A 128 31.97 11.85 2.50
C CYS A 128 33.37 12.49 2.52
N GLU A 129 34.02 12.51 3.66
CA GLU A 129 35.42 13.02 3.82
C GLU A 129 36.44 12.13 3.11
N ALA A 130 36.25 10.82 3.14
CA ALA A 130 37.13 9.86 2.44
C ALA A 130 36.94 9.90 0.91
N HIS A 131 35.73 10.19 0.44
CA HIS A 131 35.32 10.16 -0.96
C HIS A 131 34.52 11.41 -1.34
N PRO A 132 35.16 12.60 -1.31
CA PRO A 132 34.47 13.85 -1.66
C PRO A 132 33.99 13.88 -3.11
N ASP A 133 34.62 13.13 -3.99
CA ASP A 133 34.23 12.95 -5.38
C ASP A 133 32.94 12.12 -5.57
N TRP A 134 32.47 11.44 -4.53
CA TRP A 134 31.19 10.72 -4.54
C TRP A 134 30.01 11.56 -4.11
N ALA A 135 30.24 12.70 -3.45
CA ALA A 135 29.18 13.52 -2.87
C ALA A 135 28.40 14.34 -3.91
N MET A 136 27.20 14.73 -3.56
CA MET A 136 26.42 15.75 -4.26
C MET A 136 26.69 17.12 -3.65
N TYR A 137 26.70 18.13 -4.50
CA TYR A 137 27.01 19.50 -4.12
C TYR A 137 25.85 20.45 -4.49
N SER A 138 25.73 21.52 -3.72
CA SER A 138 24.94 22.68 -4.08
C SER A 138 25.68 23.54 -5.12
N MET A 139 24.97 24.46 -5.74
CA MET A 139 25.54 25.36 -6.76
C MET A 139 26.74 26.19 -6.25
N ASP A 140 26.82 26.47 -4.94
CA ASP A 140 27.93 27.19 -4.30
C ASP A 140 29.08 26.26 -3.88
N GLY A 141 29.09 25.01 -4.33
CA GLY A 141 30.17 24.03 -4.12
C GLY A 141 30.23 23.44 -2.71
N LYS A 142 29.15 23.47 -1.95
CA LYS A 142 29.09 22.83 -0.63
C LYS A 142 28.45 21.46 -0.73
N PRO A 143 28.97 20.41 -0.02
CA PRO A 143 28.32 19.14 0.07
C PRO A 143 26.91 19.29 0.63
N LEU A 144 25.96 18.56 0.06
CA LEU A 144 24.58 18.54 0.54
C LEU A 144 24.43 17.61 1.75
N ILE A 145 23.68 18.08 2.75
CA ILE A 145 23.50 17.38 4.03
C ILE A 145 22.01 17.37 4.38
N PHE A 146 21.49 16.18 4.77
CA PHE A 146 20.16 16.01 5.31
C PHE A 146 20.22 15.77 6.83
N ALA A 147 19.26 16.31 7.57
CA ALA A 147 19.15 16.16 9.03
C ALA A 147 20.45 16.47 9.83
N ARG A 148 21.38 17.27 9.26
CA ARG A 148 22.67 17.71 9.79
C ARG A 148 23.76 16.63 9.94
N TRP A 149 23.52 15.38 9.51
CA TRP A 149 24.46 14.29 9.69
C TRP A 149 24.55 13.30 8.52
N LEU A 150 23.55 13.25 7.62
CA LEU A 150 23.55 12.43 6.42
C LEU A 150 24.02 13.24 5.22
N TYR A 151 25.09 12.81 4.58
CA TYR A 151 25.59 13.43 3.36
C TYR A 151 24.96 12.78 2.14
N PHE A 152 24.56 13.59 1.17
CA PHE A 152 24.01 13.09 -0.07
C PHE A 152 25.11 12.68 -1.04
N MET A 153 25.02 11.46 -1.54
CA MET A 153 25.98 10.86 -2.47
C MET A 153 25.40 10.76 -3.87
N ASN A 154 26.23 10.98 -4.88
CA ASN A 154 25.84 11.04 -6.28
C ASN A 154 25.48 9.64 -6.82
N ILE A 155 24.23 9.49 -7.24
CA ILE A 155 23.65 8.25 -7.77
C ILE A 155 23.82 8.07 -9.28
N ALA A 156 24.41 9.05 -9.98
CA ALA A 156 24.64 8.97 -11.42
C ALA A 156 25.41 7.69 -11.78
N ALA A 157 25.15 7.17 -12.96
CA ALA A 157 25.70 5.87 -13.38
C ALA A 157 27.23 5.86 -13.44
N ASP A 158 27.87 7.00 -13.68
CA ASP A 158 29.33 7.16 -13.71
C ASP A 158 29.94 7.47 -12.33
N SER A 159 29.13 7.65 -11.29
CA SER A 159 29.59 7.86 -9.92
C SER A 159 29.96 6.54 -9.25
N PRO A 160 31.13 6.44 -8.58
CA PRO A 160 31.51 5.23 -7.83
C PRO A 160 30.54 4.89 -6.71
N TRP A 161 29.86 5.87 -6.11
CA TRP A 161 28.80 5.65 -5.10
C TRP A 161 27.70 4.74 -5.63
N SER A 162 27.30 4.93 -6.89
CA SER A 162 26.25 4.11 -7.50
C SER A 162 26.57 2.61 -7.48
N GLY A 163 27.84 2.26 -7.75
CA GLY A 163 28.34 0.88 -7.63
C GLY A 163 28.42 0.42 -6.17
N HIS A 164 28.88 1.29 -5.28
CA HIS A 164 29.01 0.99 -3.84
C HIS A 164 27.66 0.65 -3.21
N ILE A 165 26.64 1.48 -3.40
CA ILE A 165 25.34 1.23 -2.76
C ILE A 165 24.64 -0.03 -3.32
N VAL A 166 24.79 -0.32 -4.61
CA VAL A 166 24.29 -1.57 -5.21
C VAL A 166 24.97 -2.80 -4.61
N GLU A 167 26.28 -2.73 -4.33
CA GLU A 167 26.97 -3.83 -3.65
C GLU A 167 26.51 -3.99 -2.20
N GLN A 168 26.23 -2.90 -1.47
CA GLN A 168 25.62 -2.97 -0.15
C GLN A 168 24.25 -3.67 -0.17
N TYR A 169 23.44 -3.43 -1.20
CA TYR A 169 22.17 -4.14 -1.39
C TYR A 169 22.39 -5.63 -1.69
N ARG A 170 23.41 -5.97 -2.48
CA ARG A 170 23.79 -7.36 -2.75
C ARG A 170 24.20 -8.10 -1.47
N GLU A 171 25.00 -7.46 -0.62
CA GLU A 171 25.40 -8.01 0.68
C GLU A 171 24.20 -8.25 1.59
N ALA A 172 23.23 -7.34 1.65
CA ALA A 172 22.00 -7.52 2.41
C ALA A 172 21.20 -8.74 1.92
N VAL A 173 21.10 -8.95 0.60
CA VAL A 173 20.42 -10.14 0.06
C VAL A 173 21.20 -11.42 0.36
N ARG A 174 22.53 -11.42 0.28
CA ARG A 174 23.37 -12.55 0.71
C ARG A 174 23.21 -12.88 2.18
N PHE A 175 23.00 -11.86 3.02
CA PHE A 175 22.71 -12.05 4.45
C PHE A 175 21.36 -12.74 4.70
N GLY A 176 20.40 -12.60 3.78
CA GLY A 176 19.15 -13.35 3.85
C GLY A 176 17.90 -12.59 3.44
N PHE A 177 17.93 -11.30 3.17
CA PHE A 177 16.78 -10.57 2.66
C PHE A 177 16.36 -11.07 1.26
N GLU A 178 15.07 -10.90 0.94
CA GLU A 178 14.54 -11.22 -0.40
C GLU A 178 14.26 -9.96 -1.22
N GLY A 179 14.54 -8.80 -0.69
CA GLY A 179 14.37 -7.55 -1.42
C GLY A 179 14.96 -6.35 -0.71
N ILE A 180 14.97 -5.24 -1.44
CA ILE A 180 15.46 -3.95 -0.95
C ILE A 180 14.34 -2.92 -1.06
N HIS A 181 14.08 -2.22 0.04
CA HIS A 181 13.32 -0.99 0.05
C HIS A 181 14.29 0.17 -0.15
N MET A 182 14.30 0.72 -1.36
CA MET A 182 15.18 1.80 -1.79
C MET A 182 14.55 3.14 -1.41
N ASP A 183 15.01 3.73 -0.32
CA ASP A 183 14.42 4.96 0.19
C ASP A 183 15.09 6.23 -0.37
N THR A 184 14.27 7.27 -0.53
CA THR A 184 14.68 8.63 -0.86
C THR A 184 14.02 9.62 0.09
N TYR A 185 14.52 10.87 0.11
CA TYR A 185 13.95 11.93 0.96
C TYR A 185 13.14 12.97 0.16
N GLY A 186 12.89 12.71 -1.15
CA GLY A 186 12.16 13.62 -2.03
C GLY A 186 12.91 14.90 -2.41
N LEU A 187 14.12 15.05 -1.92
CA LEU A 187 15.06 16.15 -2.19
C LEU A 187 16.50 15.62 -2.05
N PRO A 188 17.51 16.32 -2.62
CA PRO A 188 17.35 17.37 -3.61
C PRO A 188 16.82 16.82 -4.95
N LYS A 189 16.38 17.69 -5.87
CA LYS A 189 15.95 17.27 -7.22
C LYS A 189 17.04 17.50 -8.26
N HIS A 190 17.73 18.64 -8.16
CA HIS A 190 18.80 19.08 -9.01
C HIS A 190 20.05 19.31 -8.15
N VAL A 191 21.16 18.74 -8.55
CA VAL A 191 22.43 18.84 -7.80
C VAL A 191 23.60 19.01 -8.77
N TRP A 192 24.79 19.18 -8.22
CA TRP A 192 26.04 19.17 -8.94
C TRP A 192 26.92 18.04 -8.42
N ASP A 193 27.71 17.46 -9.31
CA ASP A 193 28.77 16.54 -8.92
C ASP A 193 30.03 17.29 -8.43
N ALA A 194 31.03 16.57 -8.02
CA ALA A 194 32.30 17.13 -7.54
C ALA A 194 33.07 17.92 -8.63
N GLN A 195 32.73 17.75 -9.89
CA GLN A 195 33.32 18.49 -11.03
C GLN A 195 32.48 19.71 -11.42
N GLY A 196 31.38 19.97 -10.72
CA GLY A 196 30.45 21.07 -11.00
C GLY A 196 29.53 20.81 -12.21
N ARG A 197 29.36 19.56 -12.63
CA ARG A 197 28.38 19.17 -13.66
C ARG A 197 27.00 19.01 -13.01
N PRO A 198 25.93 19.51 -13.65
CA PRO A 198 24.58 19.31 -13.12
C PRO A 198 24.16 17.84 -13.23
N VAL A 199 23.41 17.35 -12.23
CA VAL A 199 22.83 16.02 -12.18
C VAL A 199 21.33 16.14 -11.88
N GLU A 200 20.51 15.61 -12.79
CA GLU A 200 19.05 15.56 -12.68
C GLU A 200 18.64 14.21 -12.08
N LEU A 201 18.36 14.17 -10.78
CA LEU A 201 18.16 12.91 -10.06
C LEU A 201 16.98 12.08 -10.60
N ALA A 202 15.92 12.71 -11.12
CA ALA A 202 14.80 11.99 -11.72
C ALA A 202 15.24 11.11 -12.90
N GLU A 203 16.22 11.56 -13.69
CA GLU A 203 16.76 10.82 -14.84
C GLU A 203 17.67 9.65 -14.41
N GLU A 204 18.31 9.75 -13.24
CA GLU A 204 19.26 8.77 -12.74
C GLU A 204 18.58 7.59 -11.99
N PHE A 205 17.45 7.83 -11.31
CA PHE A 205 16.77 6.79 -10.53
C PHE A 205 16.40 5.54 -11.33
N PRO A 206 15.85 5.60 -12.56
CA PRO A 206 15.51 4.40 -13.32
C PRO A 206 16.71 3.48 -13.55
N GLY A 207 17.88 4.07 -13.83
CA GLY A 207 19.14 3.35 -14.00
C GLY A 207 19.59 2.68 -12.70
N LEU A 208 19.53 3.39 -11.57
CA LEU A 208 19.88 2.85 -10.26
C LEU A 208 18.95 1.71 -9.86
N ILE A 209 17.63 1.88 -10.00
CA ILE A 209 16.62 0.84 -9.70
C ILE A 209 16.90 -0.41 -10.54
N THR A 210 17.24 -0.23 -11.82
CA THR A 210 17.54 -1.36 -12.71
C THR A 210 18.78 -2.14 -12.27
N ARG A 211 19.87 -1.44 -11.91
CA ARG A 211 21.09 -2.08 -11.39
C ARG A 211 20.86 -2.79 -10.05
N ALA A 212 20.10 -2.15 -9.13
CA ALA A 212 19.73 -2.74 -7.86
C ALA A 212 18.86 -4.00 -8.05
N ALA A 213 17.83 -3.94 -8.90
CA ALA A 213 16.97 -5.08 -9.18
C ALA A 213 17.74 -6.25 -9.82
N GLN A 214 18.70 -5.95 -10.70
CA GLN A 214 19.58 -6.96 -11.27
C GLN A 214 20.45 -7.61 -10.19
N ALA A 215 21.13 -6.80 -9.36
CA ALA A 215 21.98 -7.30 -8.29
C ALA A 215 21.22 -8.17 -7.28
N VAL A 216 20.01 -7.75 -6.91
CA VAL A 216 19.12 -8.54 -6.03
C VAL A 216 18.77 -9.89 -6.66
N ARG A 217 18.38 -9.92 -7.95
CA ARG A 217 17.98 -11.16 -8.64
C ARG A 217 19.13 -12.12 -8.94
N GLU A 218 20.33 -11.62 -9.06
CA GLU A 218 21.53 -12.47 -9.17
C GLU A 218 21.78 -13.30 -7.91
N GLU A 219 21.47 -12.77 -6.72
CA GLU A 219 21.61 -13.48 -5.43
C GLU A 219 20.32 -14.22 -5.03
N CYS A 220 19.15 -13.65 -5.34
CA CYS A 220 17.83 -14.21 -5.05
C CYS A 220 16.93 -14.07 -6.30
N PRO A 221 16.75 -15.12 -7.13
CA PRO A 221 15.98 -15.03 -8.38
C PRO A 221 14.56 -14.48 -8.22
N GLU A 222 13.90 -14.80 -7.10
CA GLU A 222 12.59 -14.28 -6.73
C GLU A 222 12.64 -12.94 -5.97
N GLY A 223 13.83 -12.40 -5.78
CA GLY A 223 14.06 -11.14 -5.09
C GLY A 223 13.58 -9.92 -5.87
N GLY A 224 13.28 -8.83 -5.18
CA GLY A 224 12.78 -7.62 -5.79
C GLY A 224 13.21 -6.34 -5.11
N VAL A 225 12.82 -5.24 -5.69
CA VAL A 225 13.05 -3.90 -5.14
C VAL A 225 11.74 -3.12 -5.08
N ILE A 226 11.63 -2.24 -4.10
CA ILE A 226 10.57 -1.24 -3.97
C ILE A 226 11.27 0.09 -3.80
N PHE A 227 10.92 1.08 -4.62
CA PHE A 227 11.53 2.40 -4.60
C PHE A 227 10.55 3.45 -4.09
N ASN A 228 10.97 4.27 -3.11
CA ASN A 228 10.14 5.33 -2.55
C ASN A 228 10.11 6.57 -3.45
N CYS A 229 8.96 6.83 -4.05
CA CYS A 229 8.65 8.07 -4.74
C CYS A 229 8.01 9.06 -3.75
N VAL A 230 8.82 9.84 -3.03
CA VAL A 230 8.32 10.77 -2.01
C VAL A 230 7.42 11.82 -2.66
N ASN A 231 6.18 11.90 -2.18
CA ASN A 231 5.17 12.83 -2.66
C ASN A 231 4.98 12.80 -4.19
N ASN A 232 4.90 11.59 -4.76
CA ASN A 232 4.73 11.31 -6.18
C ASN A 232 5.92 11.68 -7.10
N TRP A 233 7.06 12.08 -6.53
CA TRP A 233 8.26 12.37 -7.32
C TRP A 233 9.33 11.28 -7.15
N PRO A 234 9.94 10.80 -8.21
CA PRO A 234 9.69 11.01 -9.64
C PRO A 234 8.92 9.83 -10.29
N VAL A 235 7.63 9.65 -9.96
CA VAL A 235 6.83 8.51 -10.45
C VAL A 235 6.86 8.38 -11.97
N THR A 236 6.76 9.49 -12.71
CA THR A 236 6.75 9.47 -14.18
C THR A 236 7.99 8.83 -14.77
N ASP A 237 9.14 9.00 -14.13
CA ASP A 237 10.43 8.49 -14.59
C ASP A 237 10.70 7.10 -14.04
N ALA A 238 10.45 6.89 -12.74
CA ALA A 238 10.84 5.69 -12.01
C ALA A 238 9.81 4.54 -12.08
N ALA A 239 8.53 4.82 -12.33
CA ALA A 239 7.48 3.81 -12.22
C ALA A 239 7.63 2.62 -13.20
N SER A 240 8.18 2.85 -14.39
CA SER A 240 8.44 1.81 -15.39
C SER A 240 9.65 0.91 -15.07
N ALA A 241 10.57 1.36 -14.20
CA ALA A 241 11.75 0.60 -13.80
C ALA A 241 11.36 -0.76 -13.15
N PRO A 242 12.25 -1.77 -13.13
CA PRO A 242 11.91 -3.14 -12.74
C PRO A 242 11.77 -3.32 -11.21
N GLN A 243 10.86 -2.56 -10.60
CA GLN A 243 10.43 -2.67 -9.21
C GLN A 243 9.14 -3.48 -9.06
N ASP A 244 8.89 -4.06 -7.88
CA ASP A 244 7.76 -4.95 -7.62
C ASP A 244 6.42 -4.19 -7.51
N ALA A 245 6.45 -2.99 -6.95
CA ALA A 245 5.32 -2.08 -6.83
C ALA A 245 5.81 -0.64 -6.90
N VAL A 246 4.96 0.29 -7.31
CA VAL A 246 5.22 1.73 -7.16
C VAL A 246 4.86 2.12 -5.73
N TYR A 247 5.84 2.58 -4.98
CA TYR A 247 5.64 3.03 -3.61
C TYR A 247 5.67 4.55 -3.56
N ILE A 248 4.66 5.16 -2.93
CA ILE A 248 4.52 6.61 -2.81
C ILE A 248 4.31 6.97 -1.35
N GLU A 249 5.23 7.72 -0.80
CA GLU A 249 5.08 8.36 0.50
C GLU A 249 4.28 9.66 0.35
N VAL A 250 3.16 9.78 1.07
CA VAL A 250 2.17 10.83 0.83
C VAL A 250 2.34 12.00 1.78
N TRP A 251 2.61 13.19 1.23
CA TRP A 251 2.82 14.42 1.96
C TRP A 251 1.95 15.57 1.41
N PRO A 252 1.75 16.66 2.15
CA PRO A 252 1.11 17.85 1.61
C PRO A 252 1.74 18.30 0.27
N PRO A 253 0.95 18.78 -0.71
CA PRO A 253 -0.48 19.17 -0.60
C PRO A 253 -1.49 18.03 -0.84
N ASN A 254 -1.08 16.76 -0.89
CA ASN A 254 -1.96 15.62 -1.13
C ASN A 254 -2.75 15.25 0.14
N ASP A 255 -3.66 16.12 0.58
CA ASP A 255 -4.36 16.03 1.88
C ASP A 255 -5.83 15.58 1.79
N ARG A 256 -6.37 15.37 0.57
CA ARG A 256 -7.74 14.94 0.34
C ARG A 256 -7.82 13.46 -0.05
N TYR A 257 -8.94 12.83 0.22
CA TYR A 257 -9.21 11.47 -0.24
C TYR A 257 -9.08 11.31 -1.76
N TYR A 258 -9.48 12.33 -2.52
CA TYR A 258 -9.33 12.34 -3.97
C TYR A 258 -7.87 12.36 -4.43
N ASP A 259 -6.97 12.94 -3.66
CA ASP A 259 -5.54 12.93 -3.97
C ASP A 259 -4.98 11.51 -3.86
N LEU A 260 -5.38 10.73 -2.82
CA LEU A 260 -4.98 9.33 -2.69
C LEU A 260 -5.42 8.50 -3.90
N TYR A 261 -6.67 8.69 -4.34
CA TYR A 261 -7.20 8.06 -5.56
C TYR A 261 -6.40 8.45 -6.79
N THR A 262 -6.09 9.73 -6.96
CA THR A 262 -5.37 10.26 -8.13
C THR A 262 -3.94 9.72 -8.19
N LEU A 263 -3.22 9.73 -7.07
CA LEU A 263 -1.86 9.17 -6.96
C LEU A 263 -1.83 7.70 -7.40
N ILE A 264 -2.75 6.88 -6.90
CA ILE A 264 -2.83 5.46 -7.26
C ILE A 264 -3.16 5.30 -8.75
N ARG A 265 -4.17 6.01 -9.24
CA ARG A 265 -4.61 5.91 -10.63
C ARG A 265 -3.50 6.31 -11.61
N GLU A 266 -2.85 7.44 -11.39
CA GLU A 266 -1.77 7.93 -12.26
C GLU A 266 -0.58 6.99 -12.26
N ALA A 267 -0.12 6.55 -11.08
CA ALA A 267 0.99 5.62 -10.98
C ALA A 267 0.70 4.27 -11.66
N ARG A 268 -0.53 3.75 -11.55
CA ARG A 268 -0.97 2.55 -12.27
C ARG A 268 -1.00 2.75 -13.77
N LEU A 269 -1.48 3.89 -14.26
CA LEU A 269 -1.50 4.21 -15.70
C LEU A 269 -0.09 4.31 -16.28
N CYS A 270 0.87 4.89 -15.54
CA CYS A 270 2.25 5.03 -15.98
C CYS A 270 3.02 3.69 -15.98
N SER A 271 2.70 2.76 -15.06
CA SER A 271 3.53 1.59 -14.81
C SER A 271 2.87 0.25 -15.13
N GLY A 272 1.54 0.17 -15.12
CA GLY A 272 0.81 -1.10 -15.10
C GLY A 272 0.99 -1.90 -13.81
N LYS A 273 1.66 -1.34 -12.78
CA LYS A 273 2.00 -2.02 -11.53
C LYS A 273 1.02 -1.65 -10.42
N GLN A 274 1.02 -2.47 -9.38
CA GLN A 274 0.37 -2.14 -8.13
C GLN A 274 1.04 -0.93 -7.46
N VAL A 275 0.25 -0.18 -6.72
CA VAL A 275 0.69 0.99 -5.95
C VAL A 275 0.54 0.72 -4.45
N VAL A 276 1.58 1.02 -3.70
CA VAL A 276 1.59 1.04 -2.24
C VAL A 276 1.69 2.49 -1.79
N LEU A 277 0.75 2.97 -1.00
CA LEU A 277 0.84 4.29 -0.38
C LEU A 277 1.32 4.17 1.07
N ALA A 278 2.37 4.91 1.42
CA ALA A 278 2.70 5.23 2.80
C ALA A 278 1.94 6.51 3.17
N ALA A 279 0.70 6.34 3.55
CA ALA A 279 -0.18 7.39 4.03
C ALA A 279 -0.29 7.27 5.56
N TYR A 280 0.62 7.95 6.25
CA TYR A 280 0.72 7.93 7.72
C TYR A 280 -0.49 8.59 8.35
N LEU A 281 -1.07 7.96 9.37
CA LEU A 281 -2.31 8.41 9.98
C LEU A 281 -2.04 9.21 11.26
N LYS A 282 -1.79 10.50 11.11
CA LYS A 282 -1.59 11.44 12.22
C LYS A 282 -2.66 11.37 13.33
N PRO A 283 -3.95 11.08 13.05
CA PRO A 283 -4.95 10.90 14.10
C PRO A 283 -4.56 9.90 15.18
N PHE A 284 -3.68 8.94 14.90
CA PHE A 284 -3.16 8.01 15.91
C PHE A 284 -2.20 8.65 16.93
N GLU A 285 -1.77 9.91 16.78
CA GLU A 285 -1.08 10.65 17.84
C GLU A 285 -1.97 10.79 19.10
N THR A 286 -3.27 10.94 18.89
CA THR A 286 -4.27 11.00 19.96
C THR A 286 -5.04 9.70 20.15
N GLY A 287 -5.11 8.86 19.12
CA GLY A 287 -5.79 7.57 19.13
C GLY A 287 -7.31 7.65 19.25
N GLY A 288 -7.93 6.57 19.73
CA GLY A 288 -9.38 6.49 19.98
C GLY A 288 -10.21 6.28 18.70
N GLU A 289 -11.53 6.38 18.84
CA GLU A 289 -12.49 6.10 17.75
C GLU A 289 -12.29 7.02 16.54
N ALA A 290 -11.86 8.24 16.74
CA ALA A 290 -11.61 9.19 15.66
C ALA A 290 -10.45 8.75 14.75
N ALA A 291 -9.39 8.19 15.33
CA ALA A 291 -8.28 7.60 14.59
C ALA A 291 -8.69 6.31 13.88
N GLU A 292 -9.50 5.47 14.52
CA GLU A 292 -10.02 4.22 13.94
C GLU A 292 -10.94 4.48 12.74
N ASN A 293 -11.78 5.51 12.81
CA ASN A 293 -12.60 5.92 11.68
C ASN A 293 -11.76 6.53 10.55
N ALA A 294 -10.70 7.29 10.88
CA ALA A 294 -9.75 7.79 9.88
C ALA A 294 -9.05 6.62 9.17
N PHE A 295 -8.63 5.59 9.92
CA PHE A 295 -8.07 4.36 9.36
C PHE A 295 -9.05 3.68 8.40
N ARG A 296 -10.30 3.40 8.84
CA ARG A 296 -11.31 2.73 8.01
C ARG A 296 -11.54 3.45 6.68
N LEU A 297 -11.67 4.78 6.72
CA LEU A 297 -11.92 5.60 5.54
C LEU A 297 -10.71 5.66 4.61
N ALA A 298 -9.50 5.89 5.14
CA ALA A 298 -8.29 5.92 4.32
C ALA A 298 -8.02 4.55 3.66
N TRP A 299 -8.16 3.48 4.45
CA TRP A 299 -8.01 2.10 3.96
C TRP A 299 -9.03 1.77 2.85
N ALA A 300 -10.30 2.16 3.04
CA ALA A 300 -11.35 1.99 2.05
C ALA A 300 -11.02 2.72 0.74
N VAL A 301 -10.61 3.99 0.82
CA VAL A 301 -10.28 4.79 -0.38
C VAL A 301 -9.09 4.21 -1.13
N ILE A 302 -7.99 3.90 -0.43
CA ILE A 302 -6.77 3.36 -1.05
C ILE A 302 -7.07 2.01 -1.73
N SER A 303 -7.79 1.12 -1.04
CA SER A 303 -8.14 -0.20 -1.56
C SER A 303 -9.12 -0.13 -2.72
N ALA A 304 -10.17 0.68 -2.60
CA ALA A 304 -11.15 0.94 -3.66
C ALA A 304 -10.49 1.53 -4.92
N SER A 305 -9.42 2.30 -4.76
CA SER A 305 -8.63 2.86 -5.86
C SER A 305 -7.70 1.83 -6.53
N GLY A 306 -7.54 0.65 -5.94
CA GLY A 306 -6.67 -0.43 -6.44
C GLY A 306 -5.24 -0.35 -5.94
N GLY A 307 -4.99 0.35 -4.82
CA GLY A 307 -3.73 0.40 -4.09
C GLY A 307 -3.78 -0.40 -2.79
N THR A 308 -2.63 -0.50 -2.13
CA THR A 308 -2.50 -0.98 -0.76
C THR A 308 -1.85 0.10 0.10
N GLN A 309 -2.00 0.03 1.41
CA GLN A 309 -1.42 0.99 2.34
C GLN A 309 -0.35 0.32 3.20
N LEU A 310 0.82 0.92 3.30
CA LEU A 310 1.78 0.61 4.35
C LEU A 310 1.41 1.43 5.60
N VAL A 311 0.82 0.79 6.58
CA VAL A 311 0.39 1.43 7.83
C VAL A 311 0.43 0.48 9.02
N LEU A 312 0.41 -0.84 8.81
CA LEU A 312 0.37 -1.88 9.84
C LEU A 312 1.73 -2.55 9.99
N GLY A 313 2.11 -2.91 11.21
CA GLY A 313 3.39 -3.55 11.50
C GLY A 313 3.44 -4.20 12.88
N GLU A 314 4.62 -4.17 13.47
CA GLU A 314 4.91 -4.74 14.80
C GLU A 314 4.00 -4.19 15.91
N ASP A 315 3.99 -4.83 17.08
CA ASP A 315 3.26 -4.43 18.27
C ASP A 315 1.76 -4.19 18.08
N ARG A 316 1.15 -4.72 17.03
CA ARG A 316 -0.22 -4.39 16.60
C ARG A 316 -0.42 -2.89 16.43
N CYS A 317 0.52 -2.26 15.76
CA CYS A 317 0.58 -0.80 15.63
C CYS A 317 0.17 -0.31 14.26
N ALA A 318 -0.14 0.99 14.20
CA ALA A 318 -0.31 1.77 12.98
C ALA A 318 0.70 2.91 12.91
N LEU A 319 1.23 3.16 11.70
CA LEU A 319 2.11 4.31 11.45
C LEU A 319 1.34 5.62 11.52
N ARG A 320 1.86 6.55 12.31
CA ARG A 320 1.37 7.91 12.46
C ARG A 320 2.32 8.96 11.89
N ASP A 321 3.58 8.56 11.64
CA ASP A 321 4.68 9.40 11.19
C ASP A 321 5.60 8.60 10.26
N SER A 322 6.49 9.30 9.55
CA SER A 322 7.52 8.71 8.68
C SER A 322 8.68 8.07 9.44
N TYR A 323 8.87 8.41 10.69
CA TYR A 323 9.78 7.70 11.56
C TYR A 323 9.05 6.50 12.18
N TYR A 324 9.20 5.33 11.59
CA TYR A 324 8.37 4.15 11.89
C TYR A 324 8.46 3.67 13.33
N VAL A 325 9.57 3.96 14.01
CA VAL A 325 9.72 3.69 15.45
C VAL A 325 8.69 4.44 16.29
N ASP A 326 8.22 5.61 15.82
CA ASP A 326 7.20 6.42 16.48
C ASP A 326 5.78 6.01 16.04
N HIS A 327 5.47 4.71 16.10
CA HIS A 327 4.18 4.15 15.77
C HIS A 327 3.19 4.19 16.97
N ALA A 328 1.93 3.92 16.71
CA ALA A 328 0.86 3.92 17.71
C ALA A 328 0.18 2.56 17.83
N ARG A 329 0.11 2.00 19.04
CA ARG A 329 -0.59 0.74 19.28
C ARG A 329 -2.09 0.87 19.05
N LEU A 330 -2.65 -0.06 18.31
CA LEU A 330 -4.10 -0.19 18.11
C LEU A 330 -4.78 -0.65 19.41
N ARG A 331 -5.98 -0.15 19.67
CA ARG A 331 -6.79 -0.66 20.77
C ARG A 331 -7.18 -2.11 20.50
N ASP A 332 -7.15 -2.98 21.51
CA ASP A 332 -7.49 -4.39 21.35
C ASP A 332 -8.90 -4.59 20.76
N GLY A 333 -9.85 -3.73 21.11
CA GLY A 333 -11.21 -3.76 20.55
C GLY A 333 -11.30 -3.37 19.05
N PHE A 334 -10.26 -2.74 18.49
CA PHE A 334 -10.21 -2.38 17.08
C PHE A 334 -9.50 -3.44 16.21
N CYS A 335 -8.62 -4.25 16.80
CA CYS A 335 -7.90 -5.30 16.07
C CYS A 335 -8.82 -6.25 15.27
N PRO A 336 -9.99 -6.68 15.77
CA PRO A 336 -10.92 -7.48 14.98
C PRO A 336 -11.48 -6.76 13.74
N THR A 337 -11.67 -5.43 13.82
CA THR A 337 -12.09 -4.63 12.67
C THR A 337 -10.98 -4.56 11.62
N VAL A 338 -9.73 -4.35 12.05
CA VAL A 338 -8.56 -4.35 11.15
C VAL A 338 -8.43 -5.72 10.45
N GLN A 339 -8.53 -6.82 11.21
CA GLN A 339 -8.52 -8.18 10.64
C GLN A 339 -9.60 -8.35 9.58
N LYS A 340 -10.82 -7.91 9.87
CA LYS A 340 -11.97 -8.03 8.96
C LYS A 340 -11.79 -7.22 7.67
N TYR A 341 -11.18 -6.04 7.77
CA TYR A 341 -10.82 -5.22 6.61
C TYR A 341 -9.72 -5.90 5.76
N CYS A 342 -8.72 -6.51 6.40
CA CYS A 342 -7.68 -7.27 5.70
C CYS A 342 -8.25 -8.54 5.03
N ASP A 343 -9.12 -9.28 5.71
CA ASP A 343 -9.83 -10.43 5.13
C ASP A 343 -10.68 -10.01 3.91
N PHE A 344 -11.33 -8.85 3.99
CA PHE A 344 -12.12 -8.30 2.89
C PHE A 344 -11.25 -7.99 1.66
N LEU A 345 -10.08 -7.38 1.85
CA LEU A 345 -9.14 -7.12 0.76
C LEU A 345 -8.73 -8.39 0.02
N VAL A 346 -8.39 -9.42 0.77
CA VAL A 346 -7.94 -10.69 0.19
C VAL A 346 -9.10 -11.41 -0.49
N ARG A 347 -10.25 -11.47 0.16
CA ARG A 347 -11.44 -12.14 -0.36
C ARG A 347 -11.94 -11.57 -1.68
N TYR A 348 -11.80 -10.25 -1.85
CA TYR A 348 -12.30 -9.49 -3.01
C TYR A 348 -11.18 -8.87 -3.84
N ALA A 349 -9.97 -9.42 -3.76
CA ALA A 349 -8.81 -8.90 -4.49
C ALA A 349 -9.06 -8.84 -6.00
N ASP A 350 -9.79 -9.79 -6.57
CA ASP A 350 -10.16 -9.81 -8.00
C ASP A 350 -11.05 -8.62 -8.41
N LEU A 351 -11.81 -8.02 -7.46
CA LEU A 351 -12.61 -6.82 -7.70
C LEU A 351 -11.81 -5.53 -7.48
N LEU A 352 -10.85 -5.56 -6.53
CA LEU A 352 -10.11 -4.39 -6.09
C LEU A 352 -8.86 -4.12 -6.94
N TYR A 353 -8.19 -5.19 -7.37
CA TYR A 353 -6.89 -5.12 -8.03
C TYR A 353 -6.93 -5.55 -9.50
N ASP A 354 -8.14 -5.68 -10.10
CA ASP A 354 -8.29 -5.98 -11.53
C ASP A 354 -7.56 -4.93 -12.39
N ASP A 355 -6.54 -5.38 -13.11
CA ASP A 355 -5.74 -4.57 -14.03
C ASP A 355 -6.43 -4.35 -15.39
N LYS A 356 -7.49 -5.12 -15.68
CA LYS A 356 -8.26 -5.09 -16.95
C LYS A 356 -9.46 -4.14 -16.88
N GLY A 357 -9.82 -3.68 -15.68
CA GLY A 357 -10.93 -2.76 -15.47
C GLY A 357 -10.55 -1.32 -15.84
N THR A 358 -11.32 -0.70 -16.74
CA THR A 358 -11.23 0.73 -17.02
C THR A 358 -12.01 1.52 -15.98
N ASP A 359 -11.40 2.56 -15.45
CA ASP A 359 -12.08 3.49 -14.53
C ASP A 359 -13.05 4.37 -15.31
N ILE A 360 -14.34 4.20 -15.04
CA ILE A 360 -15.45 4.93 -15.64
C ILE A 360 -16.20 5.81 -14.62
N SER A 361 -15.64 6.04 -13.44
CA SER A 361 -16.29 6.73 -12.32
C SER A 361 -16.91 8.07 -12.72
N ARG A 362 -16.22 8.83 -13.58
CA ARG A 362 -16.66 10.17 -14.00
C ARG A 362 -17.25 10.24 -15.40
N THR A 363 -17.29 9.12 -16.11
CA THR A 363 -17.87 9.04 -17.46
C THR A 363 -19.19 8.29 -17.51
N ALA A 364 -19.47 7.45 -16.49
CA ALA A 364 -20.73 6.72 -16.37
C ALA A 364 -21.64 7.24 -15.25
N SER A 365 -21.10 8.03 -14.30
CA SER A 365 -21.86 8.52 -13.13
C SER A 365 -21.54 10.00 -12.84
N GLY A 366 -22.52 10.71 -12.33
CA GLY A 366 -22.42 12.10 -11.90
C GLY A 366 -22.52 13.13 -13.02
N GLY A 367 -22.93 14.35 -12.69
CA GLY A 367 -23.15 15.43 -13.63
C GLY A 367 -24.25 15.08 -14.64
N ILE A 368 -23.90 15.08 -15.92
CA ILE A 368 -24.81 14.71 -17.02
C ILE A 368 -24.79 13.20 -17.35
N ASN A 369 -23.94 12.43 -16.65
CA ASN A 369 -23.79 10.99 -16.92
C ASN A 369 -24.80 10.21 -16.08
N GLU A 370 -25.71 9.51 -16.74
CA GLU A 370 -26.82 8.80 -16.14
C GLU A 370 -26.78 7.28 -16.33
N ASP A 371 -25.66 6.73 -16.78
CA ASP A 371 -25.54 5.29 -17.01
C ASP A 371 -25.52 4.50 -15.71
N ILE A 372 -24.88 5.07 -14.67
CA ILE A 372 -24.87 4.51 -13.31
C ILE A 372 -25.26 5.61 -12.33
N CYS A 373 -26.45 5.48 -11.73
CA CYS A 373 -27.00 6.45 -10.81
C CYS A 373 -27.27 5.83 -9.44
N PHE A 374 -27.12 6.66 -8.41
CA PHE A 374 -27.48 6.33 -7.04
C PHE A 374 -28.47 7.38 -6.53
N SER A 375 -29.45 6.94 -5.76
CA SER A 375 -30.37 7.82 -5.06
C SER A 375 -30.74 7.25 -3.70
N ALA A 376 -30.83 8.13 -2.69
CA ALA A 376 -31.37 7.82 -1.37
C ALA A 376 -31.82 9.10 -0.71
N GLU A 377 -32.84 9.03 0.15
CA GLU A 377 -33.35 10.20 0.87
C GLU A 377 -32.28 10.80 1.78
N GLY A 378 -32.06 12.10 1.69
CA GLY A 378 -31.05 12.81 2.50
C GLY A 378 -29.60 12.40 2.25
N CYS A 379 -29.30 11.75 1.11
CA CYS A 379 -27.93 11.39 0.70
C CYS A 379 -27.55 12.10 -0.59
N GLU A 380 -26.37 12.70 -0.58
CA GLU A 380 -25.70 13.19 -1.78
C GLU A 380 -24.66 12.19 -2.23
N PHE A 381 -24.47 12.05 -3.55
CA PHE A 381 -23.49 11.16 -4.16
C PHE A 381 -22.45 11.95 -4.95
N SER A 382 -21.20 11.53 -4.89
CA SER A 382 -20.10 12.17 -5.62
C SER A 382 -19.25 11.15 -6.37
N THR A 383 -18.45 11.63 -7.31
CA THR A 383 -17.45 10.87 -8.05
C THR A 383 -16.02 11.38 -7.79
N ASP A 384 -15.86 12.28 -6.83
CA ASP A 384 -14.61 12.98 -6.53
C ASP A 384 -14.26 13.04 -5.03
N GLY A 385 -14.94 12.25 -4.19
CA GLY A 385 -14.65 12.19 -2.76
C GLY A 385 -14.99 13.46 -1.99
N ALA A 386 -16.02 14.20 -2.42
CA ALA A 386 -16.51 15.36 -1.70
C ALA A 386 -16.96 14.99 -0.28
N GLY A 387 -16.61 15.81 0.71
CA GLY A 387 -17.06 15.62 2.10
C GLY A 387 -18.58 15.66 2.22
N GLY A 388 -19.14 14.89 3.15
CA GLY A 388 -20.59 14.81 3.38
C GLY A 388 -21.36 13.92 2.40
N THR A 389 -20.70 13.32 1.40
CA THR A 389 -21.35 12.54 0.34
C THR A 389 -21.06 11.05 0.47
N VAL A 390 -21.75 10.21 -0.32
CA VAL A 390 -21.34 8.85 -0.65
C VAL A 390 -20.57 8.92 -1.96
N TRP A 391 -19.31 8.53 -1.93
CA TRP A 391 -18.43 8.53 -3.09
C TRP A 391 -18.47 7.18 -3.81
N SER A 392 -18.61 7.20 -5.15
CA SER A 392 -18.56 6.02 -5.99
C SER A 392 -17.30 5.99 -6.84
N ILE A 393 -16.54 4.88 -6.77
CA ILE A 393 -15.43 4.55 -7.66
C ILE A 393 -15.87 3.35 -8.50
N ILE A 394 -15.89 3.50 -9.82
CA ILE A 394 -16.51 2.54 -10.73
C ILE A 394 -15.49 2.10 -11.79
N ARG A 395 -15.31 0.79 -11.92
CA ARG A 395 -14.47 0.19 -12.96
C ARG A 395 -15.27 -0.80 -13.78
N GLU A 396 -15.06 -0.79 -15.09
CA GLU A 396 -15.70 -1.70 -16.02
C GLU A 396 -14.67 -2.53 -16.76
N SER A 397 -14.91 -3.84 -16.82
CA SER A 397 -14.23 -4.79 -17.67
C SER A 397 -15.25 -5.51 -18.56
N ARG A 398 -14.78 -6.39 -19.45
CA ARG A 398 -15.67 -7.05 -20.44
C ARG A 398 -16.90 -7.72 -19.82
N ARG A 399 -16.80 -8.29 -18.61
CA ARG A 399 -17.86 -9.09 -17.98
C ARG A 399 -18.25 -8.61 -16.59
N LEU A 400 -17.68 -7.52 -16.14
CA LEU A 400 -17.82 -7.08 -14.76
C LEU A 400 -17.83 -5.56 -14.68
N ILE A 401 -18.78 -5.01 -13.93
CA ILE A 401 -18.74 -3.65 -13.43
C ILE A 401 -18.51 -3.77 -11.92
N SER A 402 -17.42 -3.21 -11.41
CA SER A 402 -17.11 -3.12 -9.98
C SER A 402 -17.36 -1.70 -9.50
N ILE A 403 -18.16 -1.55 -8.47
CA ILE A 403 -18.54 -0.27 -7.86
C ILE A 403 -18.11 -0.30 -6.41
N GLN A 404 -17.28 0.64 -6.00
CA GLN A 404 -16.90 0.84 -4.62
C GLN A 404 -17.65 2.04 -4.07
N LEU A 405 -18.39 1.88 -2.99
CA LEU A 405 -19.11 2.96 -2.32
C LEU A 405 -18.42 3.28 -1.00
N ILE A 406 -17.98 4.53 -0.85
CA ILE A 406 -17.29 5.02 0.34
C ILE A 406 -18.16 6.12 0.97
N ASN A 407 -18.52 5.93 2.21
CA ASN A 407 -19.44 6.84 2.93
C ASN A 407 -18.63 7.92 3.67
N LEU A 408 -18.62 9.14 3.15
CA LEU A 408 -18.01 10.32 3.76
C LEU A 408 -19.04 11.19 4.51
N ARG A 409 -20.29 10.74 4.70
CA ARG A 409 -21.34 11.51 5.38
C ARG A 409 -20.94 11.78 6.83
N GLY A 410 -21.06 13.05 7.22
CA GLY A 410 -20.63 13.52 8.54
C GLY A 410 -19.13 13.80 8.67
N ASN A 411 -18.36 13.65 7.58
CA ASN A 411 -16.94 13.93 7.51
C ASN A 411 -16.59 14.87 6.35
N ASP A 412 -15.45 15.54 6.45
CA ASP A 412 -14.87 16.32 5.37
C ASP A 412 -14.08 15.44 4.37
N ALA A 413 -13.48 16.07 3.37
CA ALA A 413 -12.72 15.39 2.33
C ALA A 413 -11.24 15.14 2.67
N ARG A 414 -10.74 15.56 3.84
CA ARG A 414 -9.32 15.42 4.23
C ARG A 414 -9.08 14.05 4.84
N TRP A 415 -8.09 13.31 4.36
CA TRP A 415 -7.85 11.94 4.83
C TRP A 415 -7.05 11.85 6.13
N ASN A 416 -6.15 12.77 6.39
CA ASN A 416 -5.21 12.72 7.52
C ASN A 416 -5.67 13.58 8.72
N GLU A 417 -6.97 13.57 8.99
CA GLU A 417 -7.61 14.28 10.11
C GLU A 417 -8.47 13.31 10.91
N PRO A 418 -8.74 13.58 12.21
CA PRO A 418 -9.68 12.80 13.01
C PRO A 418 -11.05 12.72 12.35
N LYS A 419 -11.69 11.53 12.37
CA LYS A 419 -12.99 11.29 11.71
C LYS A 419 -14.06 10.83 12.68
N SER A 420 -15.27 11.31 12.46
CA SER A 420 -16.45 10.74 13.09
C SER A 420 -16.82 9.41 12.41
N ARG A 421 -17.56 8.56 13.10
CA ARG A 421 -18.22 7.44 12.42
C ARG A 421 -19.11 7.99 11.34
N PRO A 422 -19.02 7.50 10.08
CA PRO A 422 -19.91 7.95 9.02
C PRO A 422 -21.38 7.80 9.40
N VAL A 423 -22.20 8.77 9.01
CA VAL A 423 -23.67 8.65 9.17
C VAL A 423 -24.14 7.57 8.20
N PRO A 424 -24.74 6.45 8.66
CA PRO A 424 -25.14 5.38 7.77
C PRO A 424 -26.04 5.86 6.63
N ALA A 425 -25.81 5.33 5.43
CA ALA A 425 -26.67 5.60 4.27
C ALA A 425 -27.59 4.40 4.04
N GLU A 426 -28.90 4.63 4.08
CA GLU A 426 -29.93 3.61 3.94
C GLU A 426 -30.80 3.90 2.72
N GLY A 427 -31.48 2.86 2.21
CA GLY A 427 -32.39 3.01 1.08
C GLY A 427 -31.70 3.43 -0.23
N ILE A 428 -30.42 3.10 -0.40
CA ILE A 428 -29.70 3.42 -1.63
C ILE A 428 -30.26 2.59 -2.78
N GLU A 429 -30.87 3.24 -3.75
CA GLU A 429 -31.25 2.63 -5.03
C GLU A 429 -30.11 2.80 -6.02
N LEU A 430 -29.62 1.67 -6.55
CA LEU A 430 -28.69 1.61 -7.69
C LEU A 430 -29.50 1.47 -8.96
N ARG A 431 -29.26 2.34 -9.94
CA ARG A 431 -29.86 2.30 -11.29
C ARG A 431 -28.75 2.23 -12.33
N LEU A 432 -28.83 1.21 -13.22
CA LEU A 432 -27.85 0.93 -14.25
C LEU A 432 -28.55 0.95 -15.62
N ARG A 433 -28.09 1.81 -16.53
CA ARG A 433 -28.52 1.81 -17.93
C ARG A 433 -27.47 1.06 -18.77
N LEU A 434 -27.82 -0.12 -19.23
CA LEU A 434 -26.89 -1.03 -19.92
C LEU A 434 -27.51 -1.57 -21.20
N ASP A 435 -26.71 -1.70 -22.25
CA ASP A 435 -27.06 -2.35 -23.51
C ASP A 435 -26.92 -3.88 -23.43
N ARG A 436 -26.19 -4.39 -22.43
CA ARG A 436 -25.94 -5.82 -22.19
C ARG A 436 -26.78 -6.36 -21.04
N PRO A 437 -27.24 -7.64 -21.14
CA PRO A 437 -27.96 -8.29 -20.06
C PRO A 437 -27.10 -8.43 -18.77
N VAL A 438 -27.76 -8.25 -17.63
CA VAL A 438 -27.17 -8.47 -16.30
C VAL A 438 -27.47 -9.89 -15.85
N LYS A 439 -26.42 -10.64 -15.53
CA LYS A 439 -26.51 -11.98 -14.97
C LYS A 439 -26.84 -11.98 -13.48
N GLY A 440 -26.38 -10.95 -12.76
CA GLY A 440 -26.66 -10.76 -11.35
C GLY A 440 -25.91 -9.55 -10.78
N ILE A 441 -26.36 -9.10 -9.62
CA ILE A 441 -25.79 -8.00 -8.87
C ILE A 441 -25.48 -8.52 -7.47
N TRP A 442 -24.29 -8.29 -6.96
CA TRP A 442 -23.84 -8.71 -5.63
C TRP A 442 -23.34 -7.53 -4.83
N TRP A 443 -23.36 -7.69 -3.54
CA TRP A 443 -22.89 -6.71 -2.55
C TRP A 443 -22.10 -7.41 -1.45
N ALA A 444 -21.06 -6.74 -0.93
CA ALA A 444 -20.33 -7.12 0.25
C ALA A 444 -19.73 -5.88 0.93
N SER A 445 -19.55 -5.95 2.25
CA SER A 445 -18.94 -4.87 3.04
C SER A 445 -18.09 -5.44 4.16
N PRO A 446 -16.92 -4.83 4.48
CA PRO A 446 -16.15 -5.19 5.67
C PRO A 446 -16.86 -4.76 6.97
N ASP A 447 -17.86 -3.89 6.88
CA ASP A 447 -18.63 -3.38 8.02
C ASP A 447 -19.88 -4.23 8.32
N ALA A 448 -20.27 -5.13 7.41
CA ALA A 448 -21.39 -6.04 7.61
C ALA A 448 -21.05 -7.14 8.64
N ASP A 449 -22.03 -7.81 9.21
CA ASP A 449 -21.80 -8.92 10.14
C ASP A 449 -21.03 -10.09 9.51
N SER A 450 -21.25 -10.34 8.22
CA SER A 450 -20.56 -11.38 7.43
C SER A 450 -19.88 -10.78 6.22
N LEU A 451 -18.69 -11.29 5.89
CA LEU A 451 -17.95 -10.95 4.67
C LEU A 451 -18.46 -11.67 3.41
N ARG A 452 -19.50 -12.53 3.55
CA ARG A 452 -20.03 -13.27 2.40
C ARG A 452 -20.75 -12.34 1.44
N PRO A 453 -20.64 -12.58 0.11
CA PRO A 453 -21.38 -11.81 -0.86
C PRO A 453 -22.88 -12.08 -0.74
N VAL A 454 -23.66 -11.03 -0.86
CA VAL A 454 -25.13 -11.08 -0.91
C VAL A 454 -25.55 -10.82 -2.35
N GLU A 455 -26.27 -11.75 -2.95
CA GLU A 455 -26.92 -11.53 -4.25
C GLU A 455 -28.14 -10.65 -4.07
N LEU A 456 -28.19 -9.54 -4.81
CA LEU A 456 -29.24 -8.55 -4.72
C LEU A 456 -30.37 -8.85 -5.72
N ARG A 457 -31.61 -8.70 -5.26
CA ARG A 457 -32.75 -8.70 -6.17
C ARG A 457 -32.71 -7.46 -7.04
N HIS A 458 -32.95 -7.62 -8.32
CA HIS A 458 -33.04 -6.51 -9.27
C HIS A 458 -34.21 -6.69 -10.21
N SER A 459 -34.74 -5.58 -10.70
CA SER A 459 -35.74 -5.50 -11.77
C SER A 459 -35.15 -4.76 -12.95
N TRP A 460 -35.80 -4.84 -14.10
CA TRP A 460 -35.38 -4.06 -15.25
C TRP A 460 -36.58 -3.62 -16.10
N THR A 461 -36.40 -2.53 -16.83
CA THR A 461 -37.34 -2.00 -17.82
C THR A 461 -36.59 -1.64 -19.10
N ASN A 462 -37.27 -1.69 -20.24
CA ASN A 462 -36.70 -1.21 -21.50
C ASN A 462 -36.67 0.32 -21.53
N SER A 463 -35.62 0.88 -22.13
CA SER A 463 -35.51 2.30 -22.46
C SER A 463 -35.08 2.46 -23.93
N GLU A 464 -35.09 3.71 -24.42
CA GLU A 464 -34.57 4.04 -25.78
C GLU A 464 -33.11 3.67 -25.97
N HIS A 465 -32.33 3.64 -24.87
CA HIS A 465 -30.87 3.44 -24.87
C HIS A 465 -30.44 2.18 -24.09
N GLY A 466 -31.19 1.07 -24.21
CA GLY A 466 -30.89 -0.18 -23.53
C GLY A 466 -31.86 -0.48 -22.39
N ARG A 467 -31.41 -1.30 -21.44
CA ARG A 467 -32.18 -1.69 -20.25
C ARG A 467 -31.77 -0.88 -19.05
N ILE A 468 -32.75 -0.47 -18.26
CA ILE A 468 -32.51 0.16 -16.95
C ILE A 468 -32.77 -0.90 -15.89
N TYR A 469 -31.70 -1.30 -15.20
CA TYR A 469 -31.76 -2.21 -14.06
C TYR A 469 -31.82 -1.40 -12.77
N SER A 470 -32.67 -1.80 -11.82
CA SER A 470 -32.79 -1.19 -10.50
C SER A 470 -32.61 -2.24 -9.41
N SER A 471 -31.85 -1.88 -8.37
CA SER A 471 -31.59 -2.71 -7.20
C SER A 471 -31.48 -1.86 -5.94
N LEU A 472 -32.09 -2.32 -4.84
CA LEU A 472 -31.94 -1.70 -3.53
C LEU A 472 -30.71 -2.28 -2.84
N LEU A 473 -29.80 -1.42 -2.38
CA LEU A 473 -28.59 -1.84 -1.67
C LEU A 473 -28.84 -1.96 -0.17
N PRO A 474 -28.14 -2.87 0.52
CA PRO A 474 -28.09 -2.90 1.97
C PRO A 474 -27.55 -1.58 2.56
N PRO A 475 -27.81 -1.30 3.86
CA PRO A 475 -27.24 -0.14 4.53
C PRO A 475 -25.72 -0.06 4.38
N LEU A 476 -25.22 1.14 4.12
CA LEU A 476 -23.79 1.44 3.98
C LEU A 476 -23.30 2.15 5.24
N ASP A 477 -22.38 1.52 5.99
CA ASP A 477 -21.68 2.17 7.11
C ASP A 477 -20.47 2.97 6.59
N CYS A 478 -19.31 2.35 6.38
CA CYS A 478 -18.12 3.04 5.90
C CYS A 478 -17.81 2.68 4.43
N TRP A 479 -17.79 1.39 4.10
CA TRP A 479 -17.37 0.92 2.78
C TRP A 479 -18.15 -0.31 2.32
N ALA A 480 -18.50 -0.35 1.04
CA ALA A 480 -19.06 -1.53 0.39
C ALA A 480 -18.58 -1.67 -1.06
N ALA A 481 -18.44 -2.92 -1.49
CA ALA A 481 -18.28 -3.29 -2.89
C ALA A 481 -19.59 -3.81 -3.45
N VAL A 482 -20.01 -3.28 -4.61
CA VAL A 482 -21.10 -3.80 -5.44
C VAL A 482 -20.49 -4.24 -6.76
N TRP A 483 -20.89 -5.40 -7.26
CA TRP A 483 -20.45 -5.79 -8.60
C TRP A 483 -21.57 -6.40 -9.42
N VAL A 484 -21.53 -6.09 -10.69
CA VAL A 484 -22.51 -6.50 -11.68
C VAL A 484 -21.84 -7.43 -12.68
N ARG A 485 -22.30 -8.67 -12.76
CA ARG A 485 -21.86 -9.61 -13.79
C ARG A 485 -22.72 -9.45 -15.02
N LEU A 486 -22.06 -9.29 -16.16
CA LEU A 486 -22.69 -9.14 -17.47
C LEU A 486 -22.68 -10.48 -18.20
N GLU A 487 -23.70 -10.71 -19.04
CA GLU A 487 -23.69 -11.79 -20.01
C GLU A 487 -22.71 -11.49 -21.15
N ASP A 488 -22.26 -12.53 -21.85
CA ASP A 488 -21.36 -12.41 -23.02
C ASP A 488 -21.99 -11.70 -24.21
#